data_9a079a095e0bb8d809d2f37d2aa2cdaa
#
_entry.id   9a079a095e0bb8d809d2f37d2aa2cdaa
#
_cell.length_a   1.000
_cell.length_b   1.000
_cell.length_c   1.000
_cell.angle_alpha   90.00
_cell.angle_beta   90.00
_cell.angle_gamma   90.00
#
_symmetry.space_group_name_H-M   'P 1'
#
loop_
_entity.id
_entity.type
_entity.pdbx_description
1 polymer ?
#
loop_
_entity_poly.entity_id
_entity_poly.type
_entity_poly.pdbx_seq_one_letter_code
_entity_poly.pdbx_strand_id
1 'polypeptide(L)'
;MSAASTEERRPVHDILGIGFGPSNLALAIAIEEHNRDAAESDRLSCAFFDKQPRFGWHRGMLIEGTTMQVSFLKDLVTMRNPASGFSFLSYLKDQDRLADFINHKTMFPTRVEYHDYLEWAAARVGHLARFDSEVLHLTPVPEGFEVVVRHGDGRLTTARARNVVFALGLEASVPDGARLGDRVWHNLDLMHRVGELDGTRPRRLTVVGAGQSAAEATDYLHRTFPEAEVCSVFSRYGHTPADDSPFANRIFDPLAVDHFYGAPEEVKEQLMSYHRNTNYSVVDLDLIEELYARAYQEKVRGEQRLRMLNASRVTDVAEGPDGVAVTVEFLPTGEREVLDSDVLVYATGCRPRDPFPLLGETARHCERDERGRIAVERDYRVRTRDELGGIYLQGGTEHTHGLTSSLLSNGAVRAGEIRDSVLRHRRAARSAPDYALSRG
;
A
#
# COMPACT_ATOMS: atom_id res chain seq x y z
N MET A 1 -37.54 -36.22 -17.42
CA MET A 1 -37.85 -35.11 -16.53
C MET A 1 -36.55 -34.41 -16.20
N SER A 2 -36.30 -33.32 -16.91
CA SER A 2 -35.07 -32.50 -16.75
C SER A 2 -35.26 -31.59 -15.53
N ALA A 3 -34.40 -31.76 -14.54
CA ALA A 3 -34.35 -30.82 -13.42
C ALA A 3 -33.70 -29.52 -13.93
N ALA A 4 -34.54 -28.55 -14.23
CA ALA A 4 -34.07 -27.17 -14.41
C ALA A 4 -33.54 -26.69 -13.05
N SER A 5 -32.22 -26.59 -12.93
CA SER A 5 -31.58 -25.91 -11.81
C SER A 5 -32.01 -24.45 -11.83
N THR A 6 -32.81 -24.05 -10.85
CA THR A 6 -33.08 -22.66 -10.54
C THR A 6 -31.76 -22.01 -10.23
N GLU A 7 -31.14 -21.31 -11.21
CA GLU A 7 -30.08 -20.35 -10.94
C GLU A 7 -30.69 -19.28 -10.03
N GLU A 8 -30.47 -19.41 -8.74
CA GLU A 8 -30.70 -18.30 -7.81
C GLU A 8 -29.96 -17.07 -8.35
N ARG A 9 -30.71 -16.05 -8.77
CA ARG A 9 -30.16 -14.77 -9.22
C ARG A 9 -29.34 -14.19 -8.07
N ARG A 10 -28.03 -14.40 -8.12
CA ARG A 10 -27.11 -13.82 -7.14
C ARG A 10 -27.25 -12.30 -7.16
N PRO A 11 -27.24 -11.64 -5.98
CA PRO A 11 -27.37 -10.19 -5.92
C PRO A 11 -26.22 -9.52 -6.68
N VAL A 12 -26.55 -8.50 -7.47
CA VAL A 12 -25.55 -7.66 -8.16
C VAL A 12 -25.20 -6.52 -7.23
N HIS A 13 -23.95 -6.47 -6.78
CA HIS A 13 -23.44 -5.37 -5.97
C HIS A 13 -23.26 -4.10 -6.80
N ASP A 14 -23.50 -2.94 -6.21
CA ASP A 14 -23.14 -1.68 -6.85
C ASP A 14 -21.61 -1.52 -6.92
N ILE A 15 -20.90 -2.00 -5.88
CA ILE A 15 -19.43 -1.95 -5.80
C ILE A 15 -18.90 -3.30 -5.29
N LEU A 16 -17.89 -3.83 -5.97
CA LEU A 16 -17.06 -4.92 -5.48
C LEU A 16 -15.61 -4.43 -5.34
N GLY A 17 -15.08 -4.48 -4.12
CA GLY A 17 -13.68 -4.14 -3.85
C GLY A 17 -12.78 -5.37 -3.91
N ILE A 18 -11.64 -5.26 -4.57
CA ILE A 18 -10.58 -6.28 -4.63
C ILE A 18 -9.41 -5.83 -3.78
N GLY A 19 -9.13 -6.57 -2.70
CA GLY A 19 -8.28 -6.17 -1.59
C GLY A 19 -9.06 -5.38 -0.55
N PHE A 20 -8.77 -5.62 0.74
CA PHE A 20 -9.40 -4.92 1.87
C PHE A 20 -8.34 -4.34 2.82
N GLY A 21 -7.35 -3.65 2.25
CA GLY A 21 -6.41 -2.81 2.98
C GLY A 21 -7.00 -1.42 3.28
N PRO A 22 -6.20 -0.47 3.80
CA PRO A 22 -6.67 0.85 4.23
C PRO A 22 -7.45 1.63 3.17
N SER A 23 -7.11 1.48 1.89
CA SER A 23 -7.79 2.18 0.78
C SER A 23 -9.25 1.74 0.62
N ASN A 24 -9.50 0.42 0.53
CA ASN A 24 -10.88 -0.10 0.44
C ASN A 24 -11.60 -0.07 1.79
N LEU A 25 -10.88 -0.07 2.92
CA LEU A 25 -11.46 0.19 4.23
C LEU A 25 -12.03 1.62 4.31
N ALA A 26 -11.28 2.63 3.85
CA ALA A 26 -11.79 4.01 3.76
C ALA A 26 -13.01 4.12 2.84
N LEU A 27 -13.04 3.38 1.73
CA LEU A 27 -14.19 3.32 0.83
C LEU A 27 -15.40 2.64 1.48
N ALA A 28 -15.19 1.52 2.17
CA ALA A 28 -16.26 0.84 2.92
C ALA A 28 -16.90 1.76 3.96
N ILE A 29 -16.09 2.50 4.71
CA ILE A 29 -16.57 3.49 5.68
C ILE A 29 -17.33 4.63 4.97
N ALA A 30 -16.82 5.13 3.84
CA ALA A 30 -17.48 6.19 3.09
C ALA A 30 -18.87 5.75 2.55
N ILE A 31 -19.01 4.48 2.17
CA ILE A 31 -20.29 3.88 1.76
C ILE A 31 -21.21 3.68 2.95
N GLU A 32 -20.70 3.15 4.07
CA GLU A 32 -21.47 2.94 5.30
C GLU A 32 -22.06 4.25 5.84
N GLU A 33 -21.26 5.31 5.87
CA GLU A 33 -21.73 6.64 6.29
C GLU A 33 -22.78 7.20 5.31
N HIS A 34 -22.55 7.06 3.98
CA HIS A 34 -23.53 7.46 2.99
C HIS A 34 -24.86 6.69 3.17
N ASN A 35 -24.82 5.38 3.34
CA ASN A 35 -25.98 4.53 3.45
C ASN A 35 -26.80 4.80 4.72
N ARG A 36 -26.16 5.31 5.79
CA ARG A 36 -26.87 5.66 7.04
C ARG A 36 -27.88 6.77 6.81
N ASP A 37 -27.53 7.76 5.99
CA ASP A 37 -28.33 8.97 5.78
C ASP A 37 -29.14 8.92 4.47
N ALA A 38 -28.83 7.99 3.57
CA ALA A 38 -29.46 7.87 2.26
C ALA A 38 -30.82 7.18 2.33
N ALA A 39 -31.75 7.61 1.45
CA ALA A 39 -32.97 6.88 1.18
C ALA A 39 -32.62 5.47 0.64
N GLU A 40 -33.49 4.47 0.87
CA GLU A 40 -33.24 3.09 0.48
C GLU A 40 -32.88 2.93 -1.01
N SER A 41 -33.53 3.69 -1.88
CA SER A 41 -33.26 3.71 -3.31
C SER A 41 -31.85 4.19 -3.67
N ASP A 42 -31.22 5.01 -2.82
CA ASP A 42 -29.92 5.63 -3.06
C ASP A 42 -28.77 4.92 -2.33
N ARG A 43 -29.10 3.94 -1.48
CA ARG A 43 -28.09 3.11 -0.81
C ARG A 43 -27.27 2.32 -1.82
N LEU A 44 -25.99 2.16 -1.53
CA LEU A 44 -25.04 1.38 -2.31
C LEU A 44 -24.82 0.02 -1.64
N SER A 45 -25.05 -1.05 -2.41
CA SER A 45 -24.66 -2.40 -2.00
C SER A 45 -23.20 -2.65 -2.35
N CYS A 46 -22.40 -3.16 -1.40
CA CYS A 46 -20.99 -3.45 -1.64
C CYS A 46 -20.54 -4.75 -0.96
N ALA A 47 -19.47 -5.33 -1.51
CA ALA A 47 -18.72 -6.41 -0.91
C ALA A 47 -17.24 -6.24 -1.23
N PHE A 48 -16.38 -6.61 -0.27
CA PHE A 48 -14.92 -6.52 -0.42
C PHE A 48 -14.32 -7.91 -0.22
N PHE A 49 -13.42 -8.32 -1.12
CA PHE A 49 -12.75 -9.61 -1.08
C PHE A 49 -11.26 -9.42 -0.86
N ASP A 50 -10.72 -10.12 0.13
CA ASP A 50 -9.28 -10.12 0.40
C ASP A 50 -8.76 -11.55 0.54
N LYS A 51 -7.63 -11.83 -0.08
CA LYS A 51 -6.96 -13.13 0.00
C LYS A 51 -6.32 -13.43 1.35
N GLN A 52 -6.08 -12.39 2.16
CA GLN A 52 -5.54 -12.58 3.51
C GLN A 52 -6.61 -13.19 4.43
N PRO A 53 -6.18 -13.97 5.46
CA PRO A 53 -7.13 -14.60 6.38
C PRO A 53 -7.81 -13.61 7.34
N ARG A 54 -7.30 -12.41 7.46
CA ARG A 54 -7.83 -11.32 8.27
C ARG A 54 -7.28 -9.99 7.80
N PHE A 55 -7.86 -8.89 8.25
CA PHE A 55 -7.34 -7.56 7.98
C PHE A 55 -5.86 -7.44 8.37
N GLY A 56 -5.09 -6.69 7.60
CA GLY A 56 -3.69 -6.39 7.90
C GLY A 56 -3.09 -5.37 6.96
N TRP A 57 -2.25 -4.52 7.54
CA TRP A 57 -1.51 -3.51 6.83
C TRP A 57 -0.06 -3.50 7.31
N HIS A 58 0.89 -3.63 6.40
CA HIS A 58 2.35 -3.60 6.65
C HIS A 58 2.84 -4.49 7.82
N ARG A 59 2.19 -5.64 8.06
CA ARG A 59 2.50 -6.51 9.20
C ARG A 59 3.97 -6.90 9.31
N GLY A 60 4.66 -7.08 8.18
CA GLY A 60 6.09 -7.39 8.15
C GLY A 60 7.00 -6.23 8.52
N MET A 61 6.45 -5.02 8.75
CA MET A 61 7.17 -3.82 9.17
C MET A 61 6.56 -3.17 10.42
N LEU A 62 5.81 -3.91 11.22
CA LEU A 62 5.31 -3.44 12.52
C LEU A 62 6.40 -3.55 13.58
N ILE A 63 7.48 -2.85 13.37
CA ILE A 63 8.62 -2.77 14.28
C ILE A 63 8.25 -1.89 15.47
N GLU A 64 8.49 -2.37 16.68
CA GLU A 64 8.22 -1.61 17.90
C GLU A 64 9.02 -0.31 17.93
N GLY A 65 8.36 0.79 18.31
CA GLY A 65 8.94 2.12 18.40
C GLY A 65 8.98 2.90 17.07
N THR A 66 8.68 2.26 15.93
CA THR A 66 8.57 3.01 14.66
C THR A 66 7.28 3.82 14.61
N THR A 67 7.34 5.02 14.06
CA THR A 67 6.21 5.96 13.96
C THR A 67 5.64 6.03 12.55
N MET A 68 4.42 6.55 12.46
CA MET A 68 3.86 6.99 11.19
C MET A 68 4.59 8.24 10.71
N GLN A 69 4.77 8.37 9.40
CA GLN A 69 5.35 9.56 8.76
C GLN A 69 4.29 10.56 8.28
N VAL A 70 3.07 10.36 8.70
CA VAL A 70 1.94 11.24 8.42
C VAL A 70 1.18 11.51 9.71
N SER A 71 0.64 12.72 9.82
CA SER A 71 -0.20 13.08 10.96
C SER A 71 -1.38 12.13 11.11
N PHE A 72 -1.73 11.78 12.36
CA PHE A 72 -2.90 10.96 12.66
C PHE A 72 -4.22 11.55 12.12
N LEU A 73 -4.26 12.88 11.83
CA LEU A 73 -5.41 13.55 11.21
C LEU A 73 -5.57 13.21 9.71
N LYS A 74 -4.56 12.60 9.09
CA LYS A 74 -4.65 12.02 7.75
C LYS A 74 -5.05 10.54 7.83
N ASP A 75 -6.04 10.25 8.65
CA ASP A 75 -6.63 8.94 8.89
C ASP A 75 -7.62 8.52 7.78
N LEU A 76 -8.40 7.47 8.03
CA LEU A 76 -9.36 6.91 7.07
C LEU A 76 -10.50 7.88 6.69
N VAL A 77 -10.74 8.95 7.46
CA VAL A 77 -11.99 9.72 7.35
C VAL A 77 -11.84 11.23 7.52
N THR A 78 -10.95 11.70 8.39
CA THR A 78 -10.94 13.10 8.88
C THR A 78 -10.84 14.12 7.75
N MET A 79 -10.01 13.87 6.73
CA MET A 79 -9.87 14.79 5.58
C MET A 79 -11.13 14.85 4.70
N ARG A 80 -12.04 13.89 4.81
CA ARG A 80 -13.33 13.86 4.09
C ARG A 80 -14.49 14.25 4.99
N ASN A 81 -14.50 13.73 6.22
CA ASN A 81 -15.57 13.95 7.21
C ASN A 81 -14.95 14.03 8.63
N PRO A 82 -14.61 15.21 9.14
CA PRO A 82 -13.98 15.35 10.45
C PRO A 82 -14.91 14.97 11.63
N ALA A 83 -16.22 14.85 11.38
CA ALA A 83 -17.19 14.41 12.38
C ALA A 83 -17.43 12.89 12.38
N SER A 84 -16.67 12.12 11.60
CA SER A 84 -16.83 10.67 11.49
C SER A 84 -16.53 9.95 12.81
N GLY A 85 -17.39 8.98 13.16
CA GLY A 85 -17.14 8.06 14.27
C GLY A 85 -16.05 7.01 14.00
N PHE A 86 -15.37 7.07 12.83
CA PHE A 86 -14.27 6.20 12.45
C PHE A 86 -12.91 6.92 12.48
N SER A 87 -12.81 8.12 13.03
CA SER A 87 -11.55 8.85 13.13
C SER A 87 -10.59 8.20 14.13
N PHE A 88 -9.29 8.49 13.99
CA PHE A 88 -8.28 8.08 14.95
C PHE A 88 -8.58 8.59 16.36
N LEU A 89 -9.14 9.81 16.48
CA LEU A 89 -9.61 10.35 17.76
C LEU A 89 -10.78 9.54 18.36
N SER A 90 -11.71 9.09 17.50
CA SER A 90 -12.82 8.22 17.94
C SER A 90 -12.30 6.88 18.46
N TYR A 91 -11.30 6.30 17.77
CA TYR A 91 -10.60 5.10 18.22
C TYR A 91 -9.92 5.29 19.57
N LEU A 92 -9.14 6.36 19.75
CA LEU A 92 -8.50 6.65 21.03
C LEU A 92 -9.52 6.81 22.16
N LYS A 93 -10.65 7.45 21.86
CA LYS A 93 -11.75 7.60 22.83
C LYS A 93 -12.37 6.26 23.20
N ASP A 94 -12.61 5.40 22.22
CA ASP A 94 -13.18 4.07 22.42
C ASP A 94 -12.25 3.13 23.20
N GLN A 95 -10.95 3.33 23.06
CA GLN A 95 -9.89 2.58 23.78
C GLN A 95 -9.49 3.22 25.11
N ASP A 96 -10.18 4.27 25.55
CA ASP A 96 -9.88 5.04 26.78
C ASP A 96 -8.45 5.60 26.87
N ARG A 97 -7.84 5.88 25.70
CA ARG A 97 -6.45 6.39 25.57
C ARG A 97 -6.35 7.84 25.12
N LEU A 98 -7.49 8.53 24.89
CA LEU A 98 -7.47 9.88 24.31
C LEU A 98 -6.72 10.90 25.18
N ALA A 99 -6.92 10.88 26.49
CA ALA A 99 -6.25 11.81 27.40
C ALA A 99 -4.74 11.57 27.43
N ASP A 100 -4.31 10.31 27.43
CA ASP A 100 -2.88 9.94 27.44
C ASP A 100 -2.21 10.36 26.15
N PHE A 101 -2.89 10.15 25.01
CA PHE A 101 -2.38 10.56 23.70
C PHE A 101 -2.22 12.09 23.60
N ILE A 102 -3.17 12.86 24.14
CA ILE A 102 -3.05 14.33 24.22
C ILE A 102 -1.84 14.74 25.05
N ASN A 103 -1.60 14.06 26.18
CA ASN A 103 -0.45 14.32 27.04
C ASN A 103 0.89 13.88 26.39
N HIS A 104 0.86 12.90 25.52
CA HIS A 104 2.03 12.46 24.75
C HIS A 104 2.50 13.50 23.72
N LYS A 105 1.63 14.41 23.28
CA LYS A 105 1.95 15.58 22.44
C LYS A 105 2.58 15.23 21.08
N THR A 106 2.23 14.10 20.48
CA THR A 106 2.71 13.73 19.17
C THR A 106 1.63 13.90 18.09
N MET A 107 2.07 14.22 16.87
CA MET A 107 1.23 14.16 15.67
C MET A 107 1.38 12.82 14.94
N PHE A 108 2.38 12.02 15.33
CA PHE A 108 2.80 10.81 14.64
C PHE A 108 2.69 9.62 15.61
N PRO A 109 1.55 8.90 15.60
CA PRO A 109 1.39 7.70 16.43
C PRO A 109 2.39 6.61 16.01
N THR A 110 2.62 5.64 16.88
CA THR A 110 3.40 4.48 16.49
C THR A 110 2.69 3.72 15.36
N ARG A 111 3.47 3.04 14.51
CA ARG A 111 2.91 2.23 13.42
C ARG A 111 2.06 1.08 13.95
N VAL A 112 2.42 0.52 15.09
CA VAL A 112 1.65 -0.51 15.79
C VAL A 112 0.29 0.05 16.24
N GLU A 113 0.25 1.21 16.88
CA GLU A 113 -1.00 1.86 17.31
C GLU A 113 -1.88 2.25 16.11
N TYR A 114 -1.26 2.73 15.03
CA TYR A 114 -2.03 3.04 13.83
C TYR A 114 -2.59 1.79 13.16
N HIS A 115 -1.88 0.67 13.20
CA HIS A 115 -2.39 -0.63 12.74
C HIS A 115 -3.58 -1.10 13.58
N ASP A 116 -3.51 -0.97 14.91
CA ASP A 116 -4.64 -1.27 15.81
C ASP A 116 -5.87 -0.43 15.48
N TYR A 117 -5.66 0.86 15.19
CA TYR A 117 -6.73 1.74 14.71
C TYR A 117 -7.37 1.20 13.42
N LEU A 118 -6.57 0.77 12.45
CA LEU A 118 -7.08 0.22 11.21
C LEU A 118 -7.84 -1.10 11.44
N GLU A 119 -7.37 -1.98 12.32
CA GLU A 119 -8.06 -3.22 12.70
C GLU A 119 -9.39 -2.92 13.42
N TRP A 120 -9.39 -1.94 14.33
CA TRP A 120 -10.61 -1.47 15.00
C TRP A 120 -11.66 -0.95 14.01
N ALA A 121 -11.23 -0.15 13.04
CA ALA A 121 -12.12 0.36 12.00
C ALA A 121 -12.65 -0.76 11.09
N ALA A 122 -11.77 -1.69 10.68
CA ALA A 122 -12.12 -2.83 9.84
C ALA A 122 -13.15 -3.75 10.52
N ALA A 123 -13.01 -4.00 11.82
CA ALA A 123 -13.96 -4.80 12.59
C ALA A 123 -15.39 -4.21 12.57
N ARG A 124 -15.52 -2.89 12.60
CA ARG A 124 -16.82 -2.18 12.62
C ARG A 124 -17.57 -2.24 11.28
N VAL A 125 -16.87 -2.46 10.18
CA VAL A 125 -17.45 -2.67 8.83
C VAL A 125 -17.20 -4.08 8.30
N GLY A 126 -16.84 -5.02 9.17
CA GLY A 126 -16.44 -6.39 8.83
C GLY A 126 -17.53 -7.20 8.12
N HIS A 127 -18.79 -6.82 8.27
CA HIS A 127 -19.92 -7.44 7.54
C HIS A 127 -19.82 -7.25 6.02
N LEU A 128 -19.08 -6.25 5.55
CA LEU A 128 -18.83 -5.96 4.13
C LEU A 128 -17.64 -6.75 3.56
N ALA A 129 -16.75 -7.25 4.42
CA ALA A 129 -15.50 -7.91 4.03
C ALA A 129 -15.64 -9.44 3.96
N ARG A 130 -14.91 -10.05 3.04
CA ARG A 130 -14.76 -11.50 2.88
C ARG A 130 -13.26 -11.79 2.80
N PHE A 131 -12.70 -12.24 3.91
CA PHE A 131 -11.31 -12.70 4.01
C PHE A 131 -11.17 -14.13 3.49
N ASP A 132 -9.93 -14.63 3.35
CA ASP A 132 -9.63 -15.93 2.72
C ASP A 132 -10.33 -16.08 1.36
N SER A 133 -10.41 -15.00 0.60
CA SER A 133 -11.23 -14.91 -0.60
C SER A 133 -10.44 -14.18 -1.68
N GLU A 134 -9.72 -14.94 -2.51
CA GLU A 134 -8.89 -14.41 -3.58
C GLU A 134 -9.68 -14.23 -4.86
N VAL A 135 -9.74 -13.03 -5.38
CA VAL A 135 -10.25 -12.76 -6.73
C VAL A 135 -9.23 -13.24 -7.75
N LEU A 136 -9.65 -14.13 -8.65
CA LEU A 136 -8.78 -14.71 -9.66
C LEU A 136 -8.83 -13.97 -10.99
N HIS A 137 -10.02 -13.61 -11.44
CA HIS A 137 -10.24 -12.81 -12.64
C HIS A 137 -11.67 -12.26 -12.65
N LEU A 138 -11.90 -11.31 -13.56
CA LEU A 138 -13.21 -10.75 -13.84
C LEU A 138 -13.52 -10.82 -15.34
N THR A 139 -14.79 -10.97 -15.65
CA THR A 139 -15.32 -11.03 -17.02
C THR A 139 -16.40 -9.98 -17.18
N PRO A 140 -16.43 -9.19 -18.27
CA PRO A 140 -17.50 -8.23 -18.51
C PRO A 140 -18.81 -8.96 -18.81
N VAL A 141 -19.89 -8.45 -18.25
CA VAL A 141 -21.27 -8.89 -18.49
C VAL A 141 -22.15 -7.66 -18.76
N PRO A 142 -23.36 -7.79 -19.34
CA PRO A 142 -24.17 -6.63 -19.74
C PRO A 142 -24.39 -5.58 -18.65
N GLU A 143 -24.42 -5.97 -17.38
CA GLU A 143 -24.69 -5.06 -16.25
C GLU A 143 -23.46 -4.81 -15.37
N GLY A 144 -22.23 -5.01 -15.89
CA GLY A 144 -20.98 -4.81 -15.15
C GLY A 144 -20.01 -5.97 -15.29
N PHE A 145 -19.70 -6.65 -14.19
CA PHE A 145 -18.68 -7.70 -14.13
C PHE A 145 -19.15 -8.92 -13.34
N GLU A 146 -18.79 -10.09 -13.84
CA GLU A 146 -18.76 -11.32 -13.07
C GLU A 146 -17.33 -11.57 -12.59
N VAL A 147 -17.17 -11.81 -11.30
CA VAL A 147 -15.88 -11.95 -10.61
C VAL A 147 -15.76 -13.36 -10.06
N VAL A 148 -14.71 -14.07 -10.41
CA VAL A 148 -14.41 -15.41 -9.89
C VAL A 148 -13.56 -15.30 -8.64
N VAL A 149 -14.01 -15.93 -7.56
CA VAL A 149 -13.40 -15.89 -6.25
C VAL A 149 -13.03 -17.30 -5.79
N ARG A 150 -11.78 -17.48 -5.35
CA ARG A 150 -11.28 -18.68 -4.68
C ARG A 150 -11.26 -18.44 -3.19
N HIS A 151 -11.94 -19.29 -2.42
CA HIS A 151 -11.92 -19.26 -0.95
C HIS A 151 -10.76 -20.08 -0.40
N GLY A 152 -10.42 -19.87 0.89
CA GLY A 152 -9.32 -20.55 1.56
C GLY A 152 -9.47 -22.09 1.60
N ASP A 153 -10.69 -22.60 1.52
CA ASP A 153 -11.01 -24.04 1.39
C ASP A 153 -10.86 -24.58 -0.06
N GLY A 154 -10.40 -23.73 -1.00
CA GLY A 154 -10.24 -24.05 -2.42
C GLY A 154 -11.53 -23.97 -3.25
N ARG A 155 -12.68 -23.72 -2.65
CA ARG A 155 -13.97 -23.60 -3.34
C ARG A 155 -14.00 -22.35 -4.20
N LEU A 156 -14.49 -22.50 -5.45
CA LEU A 156 -14.71 -21.39 -6.37
C LEU A 156 -16.16 -20.90 -6.30
N THR A 157 -16.31 -19.60 -6.27
CA THR A 157 -17.63 -18.95 -6.38
C THR A 157 -17.55 -17.79 -7.36
N THR A 158 -18.70 -17.29 -7.79
CA THR A 158 -18.81 -16.07 -8.58
C THR A 158 -19.59 -15.01 -7.81
N ALA A 159 -19.21 -13.75 -7.96
CA ALA A 159 -19.96 -12.58 -7.52
C ALA A 159 -20.18 -11.64 -8.71
N ARG A 160 -21.25 -10.82 -8.67
CA ARG A 160 -21.54 -9.84 -9.72
C ARG A 160 -21.55 -8.44 -9.15
N ALA A 161 -21.00 -7.49 -9.91
CA ALA A 161 -20.99 -6.09 -9.53
C ALA A 161 -21.08 -5.17 -10.75
N ARG A 162 -21.70 -4.00 -10.56
CA ARG A 162 -21.71 -2.92 -11.57
C ARG A 162 -20.37 -2.23 -11.67
N ASN A 163 -19.68 -2.11 -10.55
CA ASN A 163 -18.38 -1.43 -10.48
C ASN A 163 -17.38 -2.28 -9.68
N VAL A 164 -16.13 -2.26 -10.10
CA VAL A 164 -15.03 -2.95 -9.41
C VAL A 164 -13.98 -1.93 -8.99
N VAL A 165 -13.52 -2.00 -7.75
CA VAL A 165 -12.50 -1.11 -7.17
C VAL A 165 -11.27 -1.92 -6.77
N PHE A 166 -10.16 -1.72 -7.50
CA PHE A 166 -8.89 -2.37 -7.21
C PHE A 166 -8.12 -1.61 -6.13
N ALA A 167 -7.78 -2.28 -5.05
CA ALA A 167 -6.90 -1.81 -4.00
C ALA A 167 -5.90 -2.92 -3.63
N LEU A 168 -5.11 -3.34 -4.63
CA LEU A 168 -4.26 -4.53 -4.57
C LEU A 168 -3.03 -4.37 -3.65
N GLY A 169 -2.76 -3.15 -3.18
CA GLY A 169 -1.60 -2.84 -2.37
C GLY A 169 -0.29 -2.86 -3.16
N LEU A 170 0.78 -3.12 -2.43
CA LEU A 170 2.14 -3.08 -2.94
C LEU A 170 2.73 -4.50 -3.02
N GLU A 171 3.73 -4.66 -3.86
CA GLU A 171 4.58 -5.85 -3.90
C GLU A 171 6.06 -5.46 -3.77
N ALA A 172 6.87 -6.41 -3.35
CA ALA A 172 8.30 -6.23 -3.19
C ALA A 172 8.96 -5.81 -4.51
N SER A 173 9.82 -4.79 -4.43
CA SER A 173 10.71 -4.41 -5.51
C SER A 173 12.12 -4.87 -5.16
N VAL A 174 12.65 -5.86 -5.88
CA VAL A 174 14.00 -6.36 -5.71
C VAL A 174 14.83 -6.06 -6.96
N PRO A 175 16.17 -5.99 -6.87
CA PRO A 175 17.03 -5.83 -8.04
C PRO A 175 16.84 -6.94 -9.07
N ASP A 176 17.09 -6.62 -10.33
CA ASP A 176 17.01 -7.60 -11.42
C ASP A 176 17.92 -8.81 -11.14
N GLY A 177 17.37 -10.01 -11.31
CA GLY A 177 18.06 -11.26 -11.03
C GLY A 177 18.09 -11.68 -9.56
N ALA A 178 17.72 -10.81 -8.61
CA ALA A 178 17.62 -11.20 -7.20
C ALA A 178 16.44 -12.16 -6.99
N ARG A 179 16.66 -13.16 -6.14
CA ARG A 179 15.63 -14.12 -5.75
C ARG A 179 15.47 -14.08 -4.22
N LEU A 180 14.23 -14.02 -3.78
CA LEU A 180 13.90 -14.21 -2.37
C LEU A 180 13.92 -15.71 -2.05
N GLY A 181 14.42 -16.05 -0.87
CA GLY A 181 14.62 -17.41 -0.44
C GLY A 181 14.59 -17.55 1.09
N ASP A 182 15.17 -18.62 1.60
CA ASP A 182 15.16 -18.90 3.03
C ASP A 182 16.02 -17.91 3.82
N ARG A 183 17.07 -17.37 3.22
CA ARG A 183 18.00 -16.42 3.84
C ARG A 183 18.06 -15.06 3.13
N VAL A 184 17.34 -14.92 2.04
CA VAL A 184 17.23 -13.66 1.28
C VAL A 184 15.80 -13.17 1.38
N TRP A 185 15.59 -12.17 2.23
CA TRP A 185 14.25 -11.66 2.54
C TRP A 185 13.98 -10.30 1.88
N HIS A 186 12.72 -9.93 1.83
CA HIS A 186 12.33 -8.55 1.63
C HIS A 186 11.84 -7.95 2.96
N ASN A 187 12.00 -6.65 3.16
CA ASN A 187 11.57 -5.99 4.39
C ASN A 187 10.07 -6.18 4.69
N LEU A 188 9.23 -6.37 3.68
CA LEU A 188 7.81 -6.68 3.87
C LEU A 188 7.56 -7.97 4.67
N ASP A 189 8.56 -8.86 4.77
CA ASP A 189 8.47 -10.11 5.50
C ASP A 189 9.31 -10.11 6.78
N LEU A 190 10.03 -9.03 7.09
CA LEU A 190 10.99 -8.98 8.19
C LEU A 190 10.39 -9.46 9.52
N MET A 191 9.28 -8.85 9.98
CA MET A 191 8.66 -9.21 11.26
C MET A 191 7.94 -10.57 11.23
N HIS A 192 7.70 -11.14 10.05
CA HIS A 192 7.17 -12.49 9.92
C HIS A 192 8.26 -13.55 10.07
N ARG A 193 9.50 -13.19 9.70
CA ARG A 193 10.60 -14.14 9.57
C ARG A 193 11.70 -13.96 10.61
N VAL A 194 11.81 -12.80 11.24
CA VAL A 194 12.86 -12.54 12.22
C VAL A 194 12.87 -13.56 13.37
N GLY A 195 11.71 -14.09 13.76
CA GLY A 195 11.59 -15.17 14.74
C GLY A 195 12.28 -16.49 14.31
N GLU A 196 12.57 -16.69 13.01
CA GLU A 196 13.35 -17.83 12.54
C GLU A 196 14.82 -17.78 13.04
N LEU A 197 15.25 -16.59 13.47
CA LEU A 197 16.58 -16.36 14.06
C LEU A 197 16.60 -16.55 15.59
N ASP A 198 15.44 -16.74 16.23
CA ASP A 198 15.36 -16.94 17.68
C ASP A 198 16.12 -18.21 18.09
N GLY A 199 16.95 -18.07 19.14
CA GLY A 199 17.82 -19.15 19.61
C GLY A 199 19.04 -19.42 18.72
N THR A 200 19.16 -18.76 17.55
CA THR A 200 20.40 -18.73 16.77
C THR A 200 21.30 -17.59 17.28
N ARG A 201 22.57 -17.61 16.89
CA ARG A 201 23.51 -16.51 17.15
C ARG A 201 24.02 -16.02 15.80
N PRO A 202 23.22 -15.21 15.08
CA PRO A 202 23.66 -14.70 13.79
C PRO A 202 24.93 -13.87 13.98
N ARG A 203 25.89 -14.07 13.09
CA ARG A 203 27.17 -13.36 13.13
C ARG A 203 27.11 -12.08 12.31
N ARG A 204 26.38 -12.13 11.19
CA ARG A 204 26.24 -10.97 10.30
C ARG A 204 24.86 -10.95 9.65
N LEU A 205 24.24 -9.78 9.68
CA LEU A 205 22.97 -9.49 9.02
C LEU A 205 23.19 -8.33 8.05
N THR A 206 22.76 -8.48 6.81
CA THR A 206 22.95 -7.44 5.79
C THR A 206 21.61 -6.86 5.35
N VAL A 207 21.49 -5.54 5.34
CA VAL A 207 20.32 -4.79 4.85
C VAL A 207 20.71 -3.98 3.62
N VAL A 208 19.92 -4.08 2.55
CA VAL A 208 20.16 -3.35 1.30
C VAL A 208 19.05 -2.35 1.06
N GLY A 209 19.39 -1.07 1.02
CA GLY A 209 18.45 0.02 0.75
C GLY A 209 18.87 1.33 1.41
N ALA A 210 18.34 2.45 0.92
CA ALA A 210 18.69 3.79 1.38
C ALA A 210 17.52 4.57 2.02
N GLY A 211 16.32 4.01 2.05
CA GLY A 211 15.12 4.68 2.55
C GLY A 211 14.76 4.29 3.98
N GLN A 212 13.63 4.81 4.46
CA GLN A 212 13.12 4.62 5.82
C GLN A 212 13.09 3.15 6.25
N SER A 213 12.50 2.28 5.45
CA SER A 213 12.41 0.86 5.80
C SER A 213 13.77 0.17 5.95
N ALA A 214 14.79 0.63 5.19
CA ALA A 214 16.15 0.10 5.33
C ALA A 214 16.80 0.58 6.63
N ALA A 215 16.64 1.85 6.98
CA ALA A 215 17.13 2.42 8.22
C ALA A 215 16.46 1.77 9.44
N GLU A 216 15.14 1.61 9.43
CA GLU A 216 14.37 0.93 10.48
C GLU A 216 14.78 -0.55 10.64
N ALA A 217 14.94 -1.28 9.53
CA ALA A 217 15.37 -2.67 9.57
C ALA A 217 16.80 -2.79 10.13
N THR A 218 17.70 -1.89 9.73
CA THR A 218 19.07 -1.81 10.23
C THR A 218 19.10 -1.56 11.74
N ASP A 219 18.34 -0.56 12.20
CA ASP A 219 18.22 -0.22 13.61
C ASP A 219 17.65 -1.38 14.42
N TYR A 220 16.55 -1.96 13.95
CA TYR A 220 15.88 -3.07 14.61
C TYR A 220 16.78 -4.29 14.76
N LEU A 221 17.42 -4.72 13.66
CA LEU A 221 18.33 -5.89 13.68
C LEU A 221 19.54 -5.64 14.58
N HIS A 222 20.10 -4.44 14.57
CA HIS A 222 21.22 -4.08 15.40
C HIS A 222 20.89 -4.08 16.91
N ARG A 223 19.68 -3.65 17.27
CA ARG A 223 19.21 -3.67 18.67
C ARG A 223 18.84 -5.09 19.14
N THR A 224 18.22 -5.87 18.24
CA THR A 224 17.70 -7.20 18.57
C THR A 224 18.80 -8.25 18.67
N PHE A 225 19.85 -8.13 17.87
CA PHE A 225 20.96 -9.09 17.84
C PHE A 225 22.29 -8.43 18.30
N PRO A 226 22.52 -8.29 19.60
CA PRO A 226 23.64 -7.51 20.15
C PRO A 226 25.02 -8.12 19.87
N GLU A 227 25.10 -9.39 19.46
CA GLU A 227 26.37 -10.04 19.09
C GLU A 227 26.63 -10.04 17.58
N ALA A 228 25.61 -9.69 16.77
CA ALA A 228 25.73 -9.67 15.31
C ALA A 228 26.34 -8.38 14.78
N GLU A 229 27.16 -8.47 13.74
CA GLU A 229 27.49 -7.35 12.87
C GLU A 229 26.30 -7.07 11.96
N VAL A 230 25.87 -5.80 11.85
CA VAL A 230 24.80 -5.38 10.93
C VAL A 230 25.39 -4.47 9.86
N CYS A 231 25.32 -4.92 8.61
CA CYS A 231 25.82 -4.20 7.44
C CYS A 231 24.66 -3.53 6.71
N SER A 232 24.67 -2.21 6.57
CA SER A 232 23.72 -1.44 5.77
C SER A 232 24.37 -1.01 4.46
N VAL A 233 23.87 -1.54 3.32
CA VAL A 233 24.46 -1.31 1.98
C VAL A 233 23.54 -0.41 1.17
N PHE A 234 24.07 0.72 0.69
CA PHE A 234 23.32 1.66 -0.15
C PHE A 234 24.22 2.46 -1.09
N SER A 235 23.67 2.81 -2.26
CA SER A 235 24.42 3.46 -3.35
C SER A 235 24.66 4.98 -3.13
N ARG A 236 23.98 5.58 -2.15
CA ARG A 236 24.15 7.00 -1.80
C ARG A 236 25.33 7.18 -0.85
N TYR A 237 25.83 8.41 -0.75
CA TYR A 237 26.90 8.72 0.20
C TYR A 237 26.41 8.73 1.65
N GLY A 238 25.14 9.01 1.87
CA GLY A 238 24.49 8.99 3.19
C GLY A 238 22.98 8.83 3.05
N HIS A 239 22.30 8.65 4.16
CA HIS A 239 20.85 8.79 4.21
C HIS A 239 20.44 10.23 3.92
N THR A 240 19.40 10.41 3.13
CA THR A 240 18.84 11.74 2.82
C THR A 240 17.67 11.96 3.77
N PRO A 241 17.62 13.07 4.53
CA PRO A 241 16.48 13.36 5.37
C PRO A 241 15.22 13.59 4.54
N ALA A 242 14.07 13.18 5.07
CA ALA A 242 12.78 13.53 4.50
C ALA A 242 12.58 15.05 4.56
N ASP A 243 12.11 15.65 3.45
CA ASP A 243 11.67 17.05 3.47
C ASP A 243 10.20 17.08 3.92
N ASP A 244 10.00 17.28 5.21
CA ASP A 244 8.70 17.43 5.87
C ASP A 244 8.31 18.88 6.12
N SER A 245 9.02 19.82 5.49
CA SER A 245 8.72 21.24 5.60
C SER A 245 7.28 21.55 5.15
N PRO A 246 6.61 22.55 5.76
CA PRO A 246 5.21 22.86 5.44
C PRO A 246 4.94 23.13 3.97
N PHE A 247 5.88 23.74 3.25
CA PHE A 247 5.71 24.01 1.82
C PHE A 247 5.93 22.77 0.95
N ALA A 248 6.89 21.90 1.27
CA ALA A 248 7.10 20.63 0.57
C ALA A 248 5.88 19.70 0.79
N ASN A 249 5.34 19.67 1.99
CA ASN A 249 4.16 18.87 2.35
C ASN A 249 2.89 19.25 1.60
N ARG A 250 2.83 20.43 0.94
CA ARG A 250 1.69 20.80 0.10
C ARG A 250 1.51 19.89 -1.11
N ILE A 251 2.52 19.15 -1.53
CA ILE A 251 2.38 18.14 -2.58
C ILE A 251 1.38 17.02 -2.18
N PHE A 252 1.10 16.87 -0.89
CA PHE A 252 0.15 15.90 -0.35
C PHE A 252 -1.25 16.49 -0.10
N ASP A 253 -1.49 17.75 -0.45
CA ASP A 253 -2.82 18.33 -0.35
C ASP A 253 -3.77 17.74 -1.41
N PRO A 254 -5.08 17.59 -1.11
CA PRO A 254 -6.04 17.12 -2.12
C PRO A 254 -6.03 17.96 -3.41
N LEU A 255 -5.86 19.29 -3.28
CA LEU A 255 -5.77 20.19 -4.43
C LEU A 255 -4.55 19.92 -5.32
N ALA A 256 -3.46 19.41 -4.77
CA ALA A 256 -2.27 19.04 -5.55
C ALA A 256 -2.59 17.95 -6.59
N VAL A 257 -3.55 17.06 -6.28
CA VAL A 257 -4.04 16.05 -7.23
C VAL A 257 -4.68 16.71 -8.46
N ASP A 258 -5.50 17.75 -8.27
CA ASP A 258 -6.15 18.48 -9.36
C ASP A 258 -5.13 19.18 -10.25
N HIS A 259 -4.16 19.85 -9.64
CA HIS A 259 -3.09 20.53 -10.34
C HIS A 259 -2.25 19.55 -11.16
N PHE A 260 -1.88 18.41 -10.55
CA PHE A 260 -1.09 17.38 -11.20
C PHE A 260 -1.87 16.72 -12.35
N TYR A 261 -3.15 16.38 -12.13
CA TYR A 261 -3.99 15.74 -13.14
C TYR A 261 -4.15 16.62 -14.39
N GLY A 262 -4.38 17.91 -14.21
CA GLY A 262 -4.56 18.88 -15.30
C GLY A 262 -3.27 19.38 -15.95
N ALA A 263 -2.08 19.03 -15.40
CA ALA A 263 -0.81 19.52 -15.91
C ALA A 263 -0.37 18.81 -17.21
N PRO A 264 0.38 19.48 -18.09
CA PRO A 264 1.09 18.85 -19.19
C PRO A 264 2.10 17.79 -18.69
N GLU A 265 2.45 16.81 -19.52
CA GLU A 265 3.29 15.68 -19.10
C GLU A 265 4.69 16.14 -18.65
N GLU A 266 5.29 17.13 -19.32
CA GLU A 266 6.59 17.69 -18.94
C GLU A 266 6.56 18.30 -17.53
N VAL A 267 5.45 18.94 -17.18
CA VAL A 267 5.25 19.54 -15.84
C VAL A 267 5.06 18.43 -14.80
N LYS A 268 4.32 17.37 -15.14
CA LYS A 268 4.18 16.19 -14.26
C LYS A 268 5.53 15.55 -13.96
N GLU A 269 6.37 15.35 -14.98
CA GLU A 269 7.72 14.79 -14.81
C GLU A 269 8.60 15.70 -13.96
N GLN A 270 8.55 17.02 -14.18
CA GLN A 270 9.29 17.99 -13.39
C GLN A 270 8.88 17.95 -11.91
N LEU A 271 7.57 17.97 -11.64
CA LEU A 271 7.03 17.90 -10.28
C LEU A 271 7.42 16.59 -9.58
N MET A 272 7.27 15.47 -10.27
CA MET A 272 7.65 14.15 -9.72
C MET A 272 9.14 14.07 -9.46
N SER A 273 9.99 14.56 -10.35
CA SER A 273 11.44 14.58 -10.18
C SER A 273 11.86 15.44 -8.99
N TYR A 274 11.28 16.64 -8.87
CA TYR A 274 11.61 17.59 -7.81
C TYR A 274 11.18 17.11 -6.43
N HIS A 275 9.98 16.50 -6.33
CA HIS A 275 9.40 16.08 -5.05
C HIS A 275 9.63 14.60 -4.69
N ARG A 276 10.43 13.85 -5.45
CA ARG A 276 10.74 12.45 -5.09
C ARG A 276 11.32 12.33 -3.69
N ASN A 277 12.13 13.30 -3.26
CA ASN A 277 12.78 13.30 -1.95
C ASN A 277 11.85 13.67 -0.79
N THR A 278 10.56 13.93 -1.03
CA THR A 278 9.58 14.08 0.06
C THR A 278 9.02 12.74 0.54
N ASN A 279 9.16 11.68 -0.27
CA ASN A 279 8.57 10.37 0.06
C ASN A 279 9.47 9.18 -0.29
N TYR A 280 10.29 9.26 -1.35
CA TYR A 280 11.04 8.10 -1.85
C TYR A 280 12.51 8.15 -1.46
N SER A 281 12.97 7.05 -0.85
CA SER A 281 14.36 6.86 -0.45
C SER A 281 14.88 7.94 0.50
N VAL A 282 14.05 8.39 1.42
CA VAL A 282 14.36 9.33 2.49
C VAL A 282 14.17 8.67 3.85
N VAL A 283 14.73 9.25 4.88
CA VAL A 283 14.72 8.72 6.26
C VAL A 283 14.41 9.87 7.22
N ASP A 284 13.66 9.60 8.28
CA ASP A 284 13.44 10.56 9.36
C ASP A 284 14.74 11.02 9.95
N LEU A 285 14.86 12.33 10.19
CA LEU A 285 16.10 12.93 10.66
C LEU A 285 16.53 12.33 12.00
N ASP A 286 15.60 12.13 12.92
CA ASP A 286 15.89 11.56 14.25
C ASP A 286 16.50 10.16 14.13
N LEU A 287 16.00 9.32 13.24
CA LEU A 287 16.57 7.99 13.00
C LEU A 287 17.96 8.06 12.35
N ILE A 288 18.18 9.01 11.45
CA ILE A 288 19.53 9.26 10.87
C ILE A 288 20.52 9.60 11.98
N GLU A 289 20.13 10.55 12.85
CA GLU A 289 20.99 11.01 13.97
C GLU A 289 21.26 9.87 14.97
N GLU A 290 20.26 9.06 15.27
CA GLU A 290 20.39 7.92 16.17
C GLU A 290 21.35 6.86 15.60
N LEU A 291 21.19 6.47 14.33
CA LEU A 291 22.08 5.51 13.66
C LEU A 291 23.51 6.02 13.59
N TYR A 292 23.68 7.31 13.27
CA TYR A 292 25.00 7.92 13.23
C TYR A 292 25.68 7.98 14.59
N ALA A 293 24.93 8.40 15.62
CA ALA A 293 25.44 8.44 17.00
C ALA A 293 25.88 7.05 17.48
N ARG A 294 25.12 6.02 17.15
CA ARG A 294 25.42 4.62 17.50
C ARG A 294 26.69 4.14 16.80
N ALA A 295 26.77 4.31 15.49
CA ALA A 295 27.98 3.94 14.73
C ALA A 295 29.22 4.67 15.24
N TYR A 296 29.09 5.95 15.60
CA TYR A 296 30.18 6.73 16.17
C TYR A 296 30.60 6.22 17.56
N GLN A 297 29.64 5.91 18.45
CA GLN A 297 29.93 5.36 19.77
C GLN A 297 30.65 4.00 19.70
N GLU A 298 30.25 3.14 18.78
CA GLU A 298 30.93 1.85 18.55
C GLU A 298 32.36 2.06 18.05
N LYS A 299 32.58 3.02 17.14
CA LYS A 299 33.93 3.39 16.67
C LYS A 299 34.81 3.89 17.81
N VAL A 300 34.29 4.70 18.74
CA VAL A 300 35.02 5.17 19.93
C VAL A 300 35.43 4.02 20.83
N ARG A 301 34.58 2.96 20.96
CA ARG A 301 34.91 1.77 21.78
C ARG A 301 35.81 0.77 21.07
N GLY A 302 36.01 0.93 19.77
CA GLY A 302 36.77 -0.04 18.96
C GLY A 302 36.00 -1.32 18.64
N GLU A 303 34.68 -1.31 18.79
CA GLU A 303 33.76 -2.47 18.60
C GLU A 303 32.71 -2.12 17.55
N GLN A 304 33.12 -2.04 16.29
CA GLN A 304 32.17 -1.71 15.21
C GLN A 304 31.33 -2.90 14.81
N ARG A 305 30.06 -2.90 15.22
CA ARG A 305 29.04 -3.86 14.78
C ARG A 305 28.11 -3.26 13.71
N LEU A 306 27.88 -1.94 13.75
CA LEU A 306 27.09 -1.24 12.76
C LEU A 306 27.99 -0.74 11.65
N ARG A 307 27.95 -1.41 10.48
CA ARG A 307 28.74 -1.03 9.31
C ARG A 307 27.85 -0.35 8.26
N MET A 308 28.09 0.91 8.02
CA MET A 308 27.42 1.70 6.96
C MET A 308 28.28 1.64 5.69
N LEU A 309 27.89 0.77 4.74
CA LEU A 309 28.53 0.60 3.45
C LEU A 309 27.88 1.55 2.44
N ASN A 310 28.19 2.83 2.57
CA ASN A 310 27.72 3.90 1.70
C ASN A 310 28.42 3.86 0.34
N ALA A 311 27.87 4.57 -0.65
CA ALA A 311 28.36 4.60 -2.02
C ALA A 311 28.67 3.19 -2.57
N SER A 312 27.88 2.21 -2.18
CA SER A 312 28.09 0.79 -2.46
C SER A 312 26.84 0.14 -3.06
N ARG A 313 27.05 -0.92 -3.83
CA ARG A 313 25.96 -1.72 -4.37
C ARG A 313 26.24 -3.20 -4.25
N VAL A 314 25.20 -3.99 -4.10
CA VAL A 314 25.28 -5.45 -4.23
C VAL A 314 25.40 -5.82 -5.72
N THR A 315 26.41 -6.59 -6.06
CA THR A 315 26.66 -7.04 -7.44
C THR A 315 26.40 -8.53 -7.64
N ASP A 316 26.45 -9.33 -6.56
CA ASP A 316 26.14 -10.75 -6.61
C ASP A 316 25.62 -11.22 -5.24
N VAL A 317 24.74 -12.22 -5.27
CA VAL A 317 24.18 -12.89 -4.08
C VAL A 317 24.13 -14.39 -4.33
N ALA A 318 24.84 -15.13 -3.50
CA ALA A 318 24.84 -16.59 -3.54
C ALA A 318 24.32 -17.15 -2.22
N GLU A 319 23.10 -17.69 -2.23
CA GLU A 319 22.48 -18.33 -1.08
C GLU A 319 23.01 -19.78 -0.95
N GLY A 320 23.48 -20.14 0.21
CA GLY A 320 23.95 -21.47 0.56
C GLY A 320 23.25 -22.02 1.82
N PRO A 321 23.55 -23.28 2.20
CA PRO A 321 22.90 -23.92 3.35
C PRO A 321 23.23 -23.20 4.68
N ASP A 322 24.41 -22.62 4.81
CA ASP A 322 24.92 -22.03 6.04
C ASP A 322 24.83 -20.50 6.08
N GLY A 323 24.48 -19.84 4.98
CA GLY A 323 24.42 -18.37 4.89
C GLY A 323 24.27 -17.86 3.47
N VAL A 324 24.48 -16.56 3.33
CA VAL A 324 24.40 -15.82 2.06
C VAL A 324 25.71 -15.08 1.82
N ALA A 325 26.42 -15.41 0.74
CA ALA A 325 27.56 -14.63 0.30
C ALA A 325 27.04 -13.42 -0.50
N VAL A 326 27.24 -12.22 0.02
CA VAL A 326 26.82 -10.96 -0.58
C VAL A 326 28.03 -10.20 -1.09
N THR A 327 28.21 -10.12 -2.40
CA THR A 327 29.29 -9.34 -3.00
C THR A 327 28.89 -7.88 -3.11
N VAL A 328 29.64 -7.03 -2.43
CA VAL A 328 29.41 -5.57 -2.38
C VAL A 328 30.55 -4.87 -3.12
N GLU A 329 30.21 -3.97 -4.02
CA GLU A 329 31.15 -3.12 -4.77
C GLU A 329 31.08 -1.70 -4.25
N PHE A 330 32.22 -1.14 -3.84
CA PHE A 330 32.35 0.27 -3.53
C PHE A 330 32.46 1.09 -4.83
N LEU A 331 31.44 1.88 -5.13
CA LEU A 331 31.29 2.54 -6.42
C LEU A 331 32.45 3.48 -6.83
N PRO A 332 33.07 4.26 -5.87
CA PRO A 332 34.14 5.18 -6.26
C PRO A 332 35.42 4.51 -6.77
N THR A 333 35.74 3.29 -6.31
CA THR A 333 36.98 2.59 -6.69
C THR A 333 36.74 1.31 -7.46
N GLY A 334 35.54 0.76 -7.42
CA GLY A 334 35.21 -0.56 -7.96
C GLY A 334 35.75 -1.73 -7.10
N GLU A 335 36.30 -1.44 -5.92
CA GLU A 335 36.71 -2.48 -4.98
C GLU A 335 35.52 -3.33 -4.53
N ARG A 336 35.76 -4.62 -4.38
CA ARG A 336 34.72 -5.57 -3.99
C ARG A 336 35.11 -6.28 -2.70
N GLU A 337 34.13 -6.46 -1.83
CA GLU A 337 34.20 -7.34 -0.68
C GLU A 337 33.04 -8.34 -0.69
N VAL A 338 33.24 -9.49 -0.08
CA VAL A 338 32.18 -10.49 0.11
C VAL A 338 31.81 -10.50 1.60
N LEU A 339 30.54 -10.26 1.87
CA LEU A 339 29.95 -10.34 3.20
C LEU A 339 29.32 -11.73 3.35
N ASP A 340 29.91 -12.57 4.19
CA ASP A 340 29.28 -13.84 4.58
C ASP A 340 28.22 -13.53 5.64
N SER A 341 26.96 -13.47 5.23
CA SER A 341 25.81 -13.08 6.05
C SER A 341 24.94 -14.28 6.39
N ASP A 342 24.35 -14.27 7.58
CA ASP A 342 23.35 -15.28 7.97
C ASP A 342 22.03 -14.99 7.25
N VAL A 343 21.69 -13.72 7.06
CA VAL A 343 20.50 -13.25 6.32
C VAL A 343 20.81 -11.96 5.58
N LEU A 344 20.24 -11.85 4.38
CA LEU A 344 20.16 -10.63 3.57
C LEU A 344 18.72 -10.12 3.53
N VAL A 345 18.50 -8.85 3.87
CA VAL A 345 17.20 -8.19 3.79
C VAL A 345 17.22 -7.11 2.70
N TYR A 346 16.48 -7.30 1.62
CA TYR A 346 16.23 -6.24 0.66
C TYR A 346 15.16 -5.28 1.20
N ALA A 347 15.53 -4.04 1.42
CA ALA A 347 14.65 -2.92 1.75
C ALA A 347 14.69 -1.89 0.60
N THR A 348 14.53 -2.40 -0.61
CA THR A 348 14.70 -1.67 -1.88
C THR A 348 13.40 -1.06 -2.39
N GLY A 349 12.38 -1.03 -1.53
CA GLY A 349 11.09 -0.41 -1.79
C GLY A 349 10.06 -1.37 -2.37
N CYS A 350 8.94 -0.80 -2.74
CA CYS A 350 7.77 -1.52 -3.23
C CYS A 350 7.23 -0.84 -4.48
N ARG A 351 6.48 -1.58 -5.27
CA ARG A 351 5.73 -1.06 -6.41
C ARG A 351 4.26 -1.45 -6.31
N PRO A 352 3.34 -0.68 -6.89
CA PRO A 352 1.94 -1.06 -6.99
C PRO A 352 1.79 -2.38 -7.73
N ARG A 353 0.89 -3.26 -7.24
CA ARG A 353 0.52 -4.48 -7.97
C ARG A 353 -0.25 -4.13 -9.22
N ASP A 354 0.10 -4.81 -10.31
CA ASP A 354 -0.57 -4.65 -11.60
C ASP A 354 -1.98 -5.28 -11.56
N PRO A 355 -3.06 -4.54 -11.88
CA PRO A 355 -4.41 -5.07 -11.98
C PRO A 355 -4.66 -5.87 -13.27
N PHE A 356 -3.84 -5.75 -14.31
CA PHE A 356 -4.08 -6.36 -15.61
C PHE A 356 -4.24 -7.88 -15.59
N PRO A 357 -3.48 -8.65 -14.82
CA PRO A 357 -3.68 -10.10 -14.73
C PRO A 357 -5.10 -10.48 -14.27
N LEU A 358 -5.71 -9.65 -13.40
CA LEU A 358 -7.07 -9.88 -12.90
C LEU A 358 -8.15 -9.40 -13.89
N LEU A 359 -7.85 -8.39 -14.71
CA LEU A 359 -8.75 -7.88 -15.74
C LEU A 359 -8.97 -8.91 -16.88
N GLY A 360 -7.97 -9.77 -17.15
CA GLY A 360 -8.08 -10.76 -18.21
C GLY A 360 -8.47 -10.12 -19.56
N GLU A 361 -9.54 -10.64 -20.20
CA GLU A 361 -10.04 -10.09 -21.46
C GLU A 361 -10.60 -8.67 -21.32
N THR A 362 -11.05 -8.26 -20.15
CA THR A 362 -11.51 -6.88 -19.89
C THR A 362 -10.41 -5.85 -20.13
N ALA A 363 -9.15 -6.23 -19.98
CA ALA A 363 -8.00 -5.36 -20.19
C ALA A 363 -7.94 -4.75 -21.61
N ARG A 364 -8.47 -5.44 -22.62
CA ARG A 364 -8.54 -4.95 -24.02
C ARG A 364 -9.45 -3.75 -24.22
N HIS A 365 -10.43 -3.59 -23.32
CA HIS A 365 -11.37 -2.47 -23.34
C HIS A 365 -10.82 -1.24 -22.62
N CYS A 366 -9.79 -1.40 -21.77
CA CYS A 366 -9.15 -0.29 -21.08
C CYS A 366 -8.31 0.55 -22.05
N GLU A 367 -8.52 1.86 -22.04
CA GLU A 367 -7.70 2.78 -22.81
C GLU A 367 -6.32 2.94 -22.17
N ARG A 368 -5.35 3.25 -23.03
CA ARG A 368 -3.98 3.56 -22.62
C ARG A 368 -3.57 4.92 -23.14
N ASP A 369 -2.73 5.59 -22.39
CA ASP A 369 -2.10 6.84 -22.83
C ASP A 369 -1.00 6.55 -23.88
N GLU A 370 -0.40 7.61 -24.42
CA GLU A 370 0.66 7.54 -25.43
C GLU A 370 1.89 6.75 -24.99
N ARG A 371 2.07 6.55 -23.69
CA ARG A 371 3.17 5.77 -23.08
C ARG A 371 2.76 4.35 -22.71
N GLY A 372 1.54 3.92 -23.07
CA GLY A 372 1.03 2.60 -22.81
C GLY A 372 0.55 2.36 -21.38
N ARG A 373 0.49 3.41 -20.52
CA ARG A 373 -0.05 3.34 -19.15
C ARG A 373 -1.58 3.41 -19.19
N ILE A 374 -2.26 2.85 -18.18
CA ILE A 374 -3.73 2.91 -18.08
C ILE A 374 -4.19 4.38 -18.06
N ALA A 375 -5.14 4.73 -18.94
CA ALA A 375 -5.81 6.02 -18.90
C ALA A 375 -6.83 6.04 -17.76
N VAL A 376 -6.64 6.94 -16.80
CA VAL A 376 -7.46 7.06 -15.58
C VAL A 376 -8.06 8.46 -15.53
N GLU A 377 -9.36 8.55 -15.30
CA GLU A 377 -10.09 9.79 -15.10
C GLU A 377 -9.74 10.41 -13.73
N ARG A 378 -10.05 11.71 -13.56
CA ARG A 378 -9.78 12.43 -12.31
C ARG A 378 -10.41 11.76 -11.07
N ASP A 379 -11.53 11.08 -11.23
CA ASP A 379 -12.25 10.37 -10.18
C ASP A 379 -11.81 8.90 -10.00
N TYR A 380 -10.60 8.58 -10.48
CA TYR A 380 -9.95 7.26 -10.40
C TYR A 380 -10.62 6.16 -11.24
N ARG A 381 -11.59 6.52 -12.09
CA ARG A 381 -12.19 5.58 -13.03
C ARG A 381 -11.26 5.34 -14.21
N VAL A 382 -11.07 4.08 -14.57
CA VAL A 382 -10.34 3.69 -15.79
C VAL A 382 -11.19 4.04 -17.00
N ARG A 383 -10.59 4.68 -18.03
CA ARG A 383 -11.24 4.89 -19.32
C ARG A 383 -11.41 3.57 -20.04
N THR A 384 -12.61 3.32 -20.53
CA THR A 384 -12.94 2.15 -21.32
C THR A 384 -13.58 2.56 -22.65
N ARG A 385 -13.31 1.78 -23.70
CA ARG A 385 -13.83 2.05 -25.06
C ARG A 385 -15.31 1.76 -25.19
N ASP A 386 -15.82 0.84 -24.36
CA ASP A 386 -17.20 0.40 -24.39
C ASP A 386 -17.89 0.79 -23.09
N GLU A 387 -19.24 0.82 -23.12
CA GLU A 387 -20.06 1.06 -21.94
C GLU A 387 -20.02 -0.15 -20.99
N LEU A 388 -18.88 -0.38 -20.39
CA LEU A 388 -18.71 -1.35 -19.32
C LEU A 388 -19.09 -0.74 -17.97
N GLY A 389 -19.26 -1.58 -16.98
CA GLY A 389 -19.28 -1.16 -15.59
C GLY A 389 -18.05 -0.34 -15.23
N GLY A 390 -18.07 0.38 -14.11
CA GLY A 390 -16.93 1.18 -13.67
C GLY A 390 -15.80 0.31 -13.16
N ILE A 391 -14.57 0.61 -13.61
CA ILE A 391 -13.32 0.06 -13.05
C ILE A 391 -12.60 1.21 -12.38
N TYR A 392 -12.27 1.08 -11.11
CA TYR A 392 -11.60 2.12 -10.32
C TYR A 392 -10.28 1.60 -9.74
N LEU A 393 -9.29 2.48 -9.66
CA LEU A 393 -7.97 2.16 -9.11
C LEU A 393 -7.70 2.98 -7.85
N GLN A 394 -7.39 2.30 -6.74
CA GLN A 394 -6.91 2.90 -5.50
C GLN A 394 -5.43 2.56 -5.29
N GLY A 395 -4.56 3.22 -6.05
CA GLY A 395 -3.12 3.02 -6.11
C GLY A 395 -2.65 2.72 -7.54
N GLY A 396 -1.36 2.89 -7.80
CA GLY A 396 -0.79 2.71 -9.13
C GLY A 396 -1.17 3.80 -10.16
N THR A 397 -1.70 4.93 -9.69
CA THR A 397 -2.14 6.05 -10.54
C THR A 397 -1.23 7.29 -10.43
N GLU A 398 0.03 7.11 -10.02
CA GLU A 398 0.97 8.25 -9.86
C GLU A 398 1.16 9.06 -11.14
N HIS A 399 1.13 8.41 -12.30
CA HIS A 399 1.27 9.08 -13.60
C HIS A 399 0.14 10.06 -13.93
N THR A 400 -1.04 9.92 -13.30
CA THR A 400 -2.20 10.80 -13.48
C THR A 400 -2.49 11.64 -12.24
N HIS A 401 -2.29 11.10 -11.04
CA HIS A 401 -2.73 11.70 -9.77
C HIS A 401 -1.56 12.12 -8.84
N GLY A 402 -0.32 11.94 -9.28
CA GLY A 402 0.87 12.33 -8.52
C GLY A 402 1.18 11.44 -7.32
N LEU A 403 2.08 11.91 -6.46
CA LEU A 403 2.64 11.16 -5.33
C LEU A 403 1.58 10.62 -4.35
N THR A 404 0.47 11.31 -4.18
CA THR A 404 -0.56 10.96 -3.20
C THR A 404 -1.39 9.75 -3.57
N SER A 405 -1.28 9.27 -4.80
CA SER A 405 -2.17 8.22 -5.34
C SER A 405 -2.06 6.89 -4.60
N SER A 406 -0.89 6.58 -4.05
CA SER A 406 -0.61 5.33 -3.31
C SER A 406 -0.46 5.54 -1.81
N LEU A 407 -0.59 6.77 -1.31
CA LEU A 407 -0.39 7.12 0.08
C LEU A 407 -1.69 7.14 0.88
N LEU A 408 -1.57 6.95 2.21
CA LEU A 408 -2.68 7.04 3.15
C LEU A 408 -3.21 8.47 3.26
N SER A 409 -2.34 9.48 3.11
CA SER A 409 -2.64 10.90 3.35
C SER A 409 -3.88 11.44 2.62
N ASN A 410 -4.18 10.94 1.42
CA ASN A 410 -5.39 11.29 0.67
C ASN A 410 -6.40 10.13 0.54
N GLY A 411 -6.20 9.04 1.26
CA GLY A 411 -7.07 7.86 1.19
C GLY A 411 -8.54 8.17 1.48
N ALA A 412 -8.81 8.98 2.49
CA ALA A 412 -10.16 9.42 2.86
C ALA A 412 -10.85 10.22 1.75
N VAL A 413 -10.14 11.17 1.15
CA VAL A 413 -10.67 12.03 0.06
C VAL A 413 -10.92 11.18 -1.18
N ARG A 414 -9.95 10.38 -1.60
CA ARG A 414 -10.07 9.46 -2.75
C ARG A 414 -11.25 8.51 -2.61
N ALA A 415 -11.46 7.94 -1.42
CA ALA A 415 -12.59 7.07 -1.14
C ALA A 415 -13.94 7.79 -1.33
N GLY A 416 -14.03 9.05 -0.91
CA GLY A 416 -15.20 9.90 -1.16
C GLY A 416 -15.42 10.16 -2.65
N GLU A 417 -14.37 10.52 -3.38
CA GLU A 417 -14.42 10.81 -4.82
C GLU A 417 -14.89 9.58 -5.63
N ILE A 418 -14.40 8.38 -5.29
CA ILE A 418 -14.83 7.12 -5.93
C ILE A 418 -16.30 6.83 -5.62
N ARG A 419 -16.73 6.94 -4.35
CA ARG A 419 -18.15 6.78 -3.98
C ARG A 419 -19.04 7.74 -4.77
N ASP A 420 -18.67 9.00 -4.83
CA ASP A 420 -19.45 10.04 -5.52
C ASP A 420 -19.47 9.84 -7.03
N SER A 421 -18.39 9.34 -7.61
CA SER A 421 -18.33 8.93 -9.02
C SER A 421 -19.33 7.81 -9.31
N VAL A 422 -19.34 6.74 -8.51
CA VAL A 422 -20.29 5.63 -8.65
C VAL A 422 -21.75 6.13 -8.55
N LEU A 423 -22.03 7.02 -7.60
CA LEU A 423 -23.36 7.61 -7.43
C LEU A 423 -23.79 8.44 -8.63
N ARG A 424 -22.87 9.26 -9.19
CA ARG A 424 -23.17 10.07 -10.41
C ARG A 424 -23.50 9.18 -11.60
N HIS A 425 -22.70 8.14 -11.86
CA HIS A 425 -22.92 7.24 -12.99
C HIS A 425 -24.20 6.43 -12.82
N ARG A 426 -24.51 5.97 -11.59
CA ARG A 426 -25.76 5.26 -11.29
C ARG A 426 -26.99 6.15 -11.54
N ARG A 427 -26.95 7.43 -11.17
CA ARG A 427 -28.03 8.39 -11.43
C ARG A 427 -28.18 8.65 -12.92
N ALA A 428 -27.09 8.85 -13.65
CA ALA A 428 -27.10 9.04 -15.10
C ALA A 428 -27.73 7.83 -15.82
N ALA A 429 -27.38 6.60 -15.44
CA ALA A 429 -27.94 5.38 -16.00
C ALA A 429 -29.46 5.24 -15.74
N ARG A 430 -29.93 5.68 -14.58
CA ARG A 430 -31.37 5.68 -14.24
C ARG A 430 -32.17 6.76 -14.98
N SER A 431 -31.50 7.84 -15.37
CA SER A 431 -32.14 8.98 -16.07
C SER A 431 -32.11 8.85 -17.60
N ALA A 432 -31.37 7.86 -18.13
CA ALA A 432 -31.34 7.58 -19.55
C ALA A 432 -32.73 7.05 -20.00
N PRO A 433 -33.40 7.67 -20.98
CA PRO A 433 -34.71 7.17 -21.43
C PRO A 433 -34.55 5.80 -22.11
N ASP A 434 -35.52 4.88 -21.82
CA ASP A 434 -35.63 3.57 -22.45
C ASP A 434 -35.93 3.70 -23.94
N TYR A 435 -34.93 4.04 -24.75
CA TYR A 435 -35.06 4.08 -26.21
C TYR A 435 -35.00 2.69 -26.89
N ALA A 436 -34.95 1.61 -26.14
CA ALA A 436 -34.67 0.27 -26.67
C ALA A 436 -35.93 -0.62 -26.90
N LEU A 437 -37.17 -0.13 -26.69
CA LEU A 437 -38.40 -0.97 -26.87
C LEU A 437 -39.35 -0.48 -27.96
N SER A 438 -38.89 0.28 -28.98
CA SER A 438 -39.75 0.65 -30.10
C SER A 438 -39.09 0.39 -31.46
N ARG A 439 -38.65 -0.82 -31.72
CA ARG A 439 -38.60 -1.40 -33.09
C ARG A 439 -39.04 -2.84 -33.01
N GLY A 440 -40.35 -3.02 -33.20
CA GLY A 440 -40.99 -4.27 -33.47
C GLY A 440 -40.64 -4.82 -34.85
#